data_af9745c857e80bd33e7bf0216f709500
#
_entry.id   af9745c857e80bd33e7bf0216f709500
#
_cell.length_a   1.000
_cell.length_b   1.000
_cell.length_c   1.000
_cell.angle_alpha   90.00
_cell.angle_beta   90.00
_cell.angle_gamma   90.00
#
_symmetry.space_group_name_H-M   'P 1'
#
loop_
_entity.id
_entity.type
_entity.pdbx_description
1 polymer ?
#
loop_
_entity_poly.entity_id
_entity_poly.type
_entity_poly.pdbx_seq_one_letter_code
_entity_poly.pdbx_strand_id
1 'polypeptide(L)'
;MSEKIATREAYGKALVELGEQNKKVVVLDADLAGATMTKYFKAAHPDRFFDCGIAEANMMNIGAGLSTMGLVPFCSTFAMFGAGRAYEQIRNSIAYPKFNVKICCSHAGVSVGEDGGSHQAIEDIALMRVIPGMTIIVPADAKEARKATFALADFQGPAYMRLARLATPVFEEDYPFEIGKANVLREGKDAAVFACGLMVNEALEAAKLLAAEGIEISVINVHTIKPIDAECVTKYAEKCGNVVTVEEHSVIGGLGDAVADVLMGKVCCKFRKIGVNDQFGQSGKAADVLREYGLTADQIAVKIKEAL
;
A
#
# COMPACT_ATOMS: atom_id res chain seq x y z
N MET A 1 -1.91 -4.77 24.83
CA MET A 1 -1.23 -4.72 23.53
C MET A 1 -2.32 -4.84 22.48
N SER A 2 -2.39 -3.92 21.51
CA SER A 2 -3.33 -4.01 20.40
C SER A 2 -3.08 -5.31 19.60
N GLU A 3 -4.15 -5.90 19.08
CA GLU A 3 -4.05 -7.04 18.17
C GLU A 3 -3.20 -6.69 16.96
N LYS A 4 -2.35 -7.63 16.49
CA LYS A 4 -1.55 -7.44 15.28
C LYS A 4 -2.01 -8.39 14.19
N ILE A 5 -2.39 -7.84 13.05
CA ILE A 5 -2.87 -8.61 11.89
C ILE A 5 -2.15 -8.09 10.63
N ALA A 6 -1.70 -9.02 9.78
CA ALA A 6 -1.15 -8.65 8.48
C ALA A 6 -2.26 -8.19 7.52
N THR A 7 -2.02 -7.12 6.76
CA THR A 7 -3.02 -6.60 5.80
C THR A 7 -3.41 -7.65 4.75
N ARG A 8 -2.48 -8.54 4.33
CA ARG A 8 -2.79 -9.69 3.45
C ARG A 8 -3.78 -10.68 4.07
N GLU A 9 -3.72 -10.88 5.40
CA GLU A 9 -4.64 -11.79 6.10
C GLU A 9 -6.04 -11.19 6.17
N ALA A 10 -6.13 -9.91 6.50
CA ALA A 10 -7.40 -9.18 6.48
C ALA A 10 -8.03 -9.16 5.08
N TYR A 11 -7.22 -8.97 4.04
CA TYR A 11 -7.63 -9.08 2.64
C TYR A 11 -8.22 -10.46 2.33
N GLY A 12 -7.53 -11.54 2.66
CA GLY A 12 -8.02 -12.89 2.39
C GLY A 12 -9.34 -13.21 3.08
N LYS A 13 -9.52 -12.75 4.33
CA LYS A 13 -10.79 -12.86 5.06
C LYS A 13 -11.90 -11.98 4.43
N ALA A 14 -11.57 -10.76 4.06
CA ALA A 14 -12.50 -9.84 3.40
C ALA A 14 -13.00 -10.38 2.04
N LEU A 15 -12.16 -11.08 1.29
CA LEU A 15 -12.56 -11.72 0.04
C LEU A 15 -13.65 -12.80 0.27
N VAL A 16 -13.58 -13.56 1.36
CA VAL A 16 -14.64 -14.55 1.70
C VAL A 16 -15.97 -13.85 1.90
N GLU A 17 -16.00 -12.85 2.79
CA GLU A 17 -17.20 -12.05 3.06
C GLU A 17 -17.76 -11.40 1.79
N LEU A 18 -16.88 -10.82 0.98
CA LEU A 18 -17.22 -10.19 -0.29
C LEU A 18 -17.80 -11.21 -1.29
N GLY A 19 -17.21 -12.42 -1.36
CA GLY A 19 -17.68 -13.50 -2.21
C GLY A 19 -19.06 -14.03 -1.84
N GLU A 20 -19.47 -13.92 -0.56
CA GLU A 20 -20.84 -14.22 -0.13
C GLU A 20 -21.83 -13.19 -0.66
N GLN A 21 -21.46 -11.92 -0.60
CA GLN A 21 -22.32 -10.78 -0.95
C GLN A 21 -22.38 -10.50 -2.46
N ASN A 22 -21.29 -10.75 -3.19
CA ASN A 22 -21.17 -10.44 -4.62
C ASN A 22 -20.70 -11.66 -5.41
N LYS A 23 -21.63 -12.28 -6.14
CA LYS A 23 -21.36 -13.47 -6.98
C LYS A 23 -20.50 -13.18 -8.23
N LYS A 24 -20.32 -11.91 -8.58
CA LYS A 24 -19.44 -11.50 -9.70
C LYS A 24 -17.97 -11.51 -9.31
N VAL A 25 -17.65 -11.53 -8.02
CA VAL A 25 -16.27 -11.57 -7.54
C VAL A 25 -15.66 -12.94 -7.83
N VAL A 26 -14.52 -12.93 -8.50
CA VAL A 26 -13.68 -14.09 -8.77
C VAL A 26 -12.26 -13.79 -8.31
N VAL A 27 -11.54 -14.79 -7.83
CA VAL A 27 -10.17 -14.63 -7.32
C VAL A 27 -9.23 -15.50 -8.12
N LEU A 28 -8.14 -14.88 -8.57
CA LEU A 28 -7.05 -15.55 -9.29
C LEU A 28 -5.79 -15.48 -8.45
N ASP A 29 -5.00 -16.54 -8.47
CA ASP A 29 -3.72 -16.60 -7.76
C ASP A 29 -2.66 -17.30 -8.63
N ALA A 30 -1.40 -16.95 -8.43
CA ALA A 30 -0.27 -17.50 -9.17
C ALA A 30 0.51 -18.53 -8.31
N ASP A 31 -0.19 -19.57 -7.83
CA ASP A 31 0.36 -20.67 -6.99
C ASP A 31 0.92 -20.19 -5.63
N LEU A 32 0.41 -19.07 -5.11
CA LEU A 32 0.83 -18.48 -3.86
C LEU A 32 -0.32 -18.33 -2.84
N ALA A 33 -1.44 -19.04 -3.03
CA ALA A 33 -2.66 -18.85 -2.24
C ALA A 33 -2.46 -18.96 -0.71
N GLY A 34 -1.51 -19.78 -0.28
CA GLY A 34 -1.11 -19.89 1.13
C GLY A 34 -0.47 -18.61 1.66
N ALA A 35 0.34 -17.94 0.85
CA ALA A 35 1.09 -16.74 1.23
C ALA A 35 0.26 -15.46 1.03
N THR A 36 -0.50 -15.35 -0.05
CA THR A 36 -1.41 -14.21 -0.32
C THR A 36 -2.67 -14.22 0.55
N MET A 37 -2.94 -15.36 1.23
CA MET A 37 -4.15 -15.64 2.02
C MET A 37 -5.43 -15.83 1.18
N THR A 38 -5.35 -15.88 -0.13
CA THR A 38 -6.48 -16.21 -1.02
C THR A 38 -6.99 -17.64 -0.81
N LYS A 39 -6.23 -18.47 -0.10
CA LYS A 39 -6.66 -19.81 0.35
C LYS A 39 -7.99 -19.83 1.07
N TYR A 40 -8.32 -18.73 1.79
CA TYR A 40 -9.61 -18.62 2.47
C TYR A 40 -10.77 -18.54 1.46
N PHE A 41 -10.60 -17.74 0.40
CA PHE A 41 -11.59 -17.66 -0.67
C PHE A 41 -11.67 -18.99 -1.44
N LYS A 42 -10.53 -19.63 -1.74
CA LYS A 42 -10.48 -20.96 -2.38
C LYS A 42 -11.29 -22.01 -1.60
N ALA A 43 -11.20 -21.98 -0.26
CA ALA A 43 -11.94 -22.91 0.59
C ALA A 43 -13.45 -22.62 0.64
N ALA A 44 -13.86 -21.34 0.66
CA ALA A 44 -15.25 -20.94 0.77
C ALA A 44 -15.98 -20.92 -0.58
N HIS A 45 -15.29 -20.59 -1.67
CA HIS A 45 -15.85 -20.38 -3.00
C HIS A 45 -14.98 -21.02 -4.09
N PRO A 46 -14.79 -22.36 -4.07
CA PRO A 46 -13.87 -23.06 -4.97
C PRO A 46 -14.26 -22.95 -6.46
N ASP A 47 -15.53 -22.77 -6.77
CA ASP A 47 -16.07 -22.56 -8.12
C ASP A 47 -15.73 -21.20 -8.74
N ARG A 48 -15.22 -20.27 -7.95
CA ARG A 48 -14.84 -18.91 -8.36
C ARG A 48 -13.39 -18.57 -8.04
N PHE A 49 -12.59 -19.58 -7.73
CA PHE A 49 -11.16 -19.47 -7.50
C PHE A 49 -10.39 -20.13 -8.64
N PHE A 50 -9.39 -19.44 -9.19
CA PHE A 50 -8.57 -19.92 -10.29
C PHE A 50 -7.09 -19.85 -9.90
N ASP A 51 -6.45 -21.00 -9.78
CA ASP A 51 -5.00 -21.09 -9.67
C ASP A 51 -4.39 -21.12 -11.07
N CYS A 52 -3.63 -20.10 -11.41
CA CYS A 52 -3.04 -19.94 -12.74
C CYS A 52 -1.64 -20.58 -12.84
N GLY A 53 -1.15 -21.21 -11.76
CA GLY A 53 0.23 -21.66 -11.65
C GLY A 53 1.22 -20.49 -11.54
N ILE A 54 2.51 -20.76 -11.59
CA ILE A 54 3.59 -19.74 -11.54
C ILE A 54 3.64 -18.99 -12.89
N ALA A 55 2.57 -18.26 -13.21
CA ALA A 55 2.37 -17.61 -14.51
C ALA A 55 1.62 -16.26 -14.35
N GLU A 56 2.22 -15.31 -13.67
CA GLU A 56 1.62 -14.02 -13.31
C GLU A 56 1.14 -13.23 -14.53
N ALA A 57 1.92 -13.20 -15.60
CA ALA A 57 1.53 -12.54 -16.84
C ALA A 57 0.26 -13.15 -17.47
N ASN A 58 0.15 -14.49 -17.44
CA ASN A 58 -1.05 -15.19 -17.88
C ASN A 58 -2.25 -14.91 -16.96
N MET A 59 -2.03 -14.92 -15.63
CA MET A 59 -3.06 -14.58 -14.65
C MET A 59 -3.65 -13.19 -14.90
N MET A 60 -2.85 -12.18 -15.19
CA MET A 60 -3.32 -10.82 -15.50
C MET A 60 -4.17 -10.80 -16.78
N ASN A 61 -3.78 -11.56 -17.81
CA ASN A 61 -4.56 -11.67 -19.05
C ASN A 61 -5.89 -12.44 -18.84
N ILE A 62 -5.89 -13.49 -18.03
CA ILE A 62 -7.13 -14.19 -17.64
C ILE A 62 -8.06 -13.23 -16.89
N GLY A 63 -7.54 -12.48 -15.91
CA GLY A 63 -8.28 -11.46 -15.18
C GLY A 63 -8.87 -10.40 -16.12
N ALA A 64 -8.11 -9.92 -17.09
CA ALA A 64 -8.59 -8.99 -18.11
C ALA A 64 -9.76 -9.60 -18.90
N GLY A 65 -9.65 -10.84 -19.37
CA GLY A 65 -10.72 -11.55 -20.07
C GLY A 65 -11.98 -11.73 -19.23
N LEU A 66 -11.84 -12.17 -17.97
CA LEU A 66 -12.98 -12.33 -17.05
C LEU A 66 -13.71 -11.03 -16.79
N SER A 67 -13.00 -9.89 -16.72
CA SER A 67 -13.62 -8.59 -16.52
C SER A 67 -14.52 -8.17 -17.70
N THR A 68 -14.20 -8.59 -18.93
CA THR A 68 -15.05 -8.32 -20.11
C THR A 68 -16.37 -9.06 -20.05
N MET A 69 -16.46 -10.12 -19.25
CA MET A 69 -17.69 -10.90 -19.02
C MET A 69 -18.55 -10.32 -17.87
N GLY A 70 -18.17 -9.13 -17.35
CA GLY A 70 -18.88 -8.46 -16.26
C GLY A 70 -18.56 -9.02 -14.86
N LEU A 71 -17.49 -9.81 -14.74
CA LEU A 71 -16.96 -10.27 -13.47
C LEU A 71 -16.02 -9.23 -12.85
N VAL A 72 -15.75 -9.36 -11.56
CA VAL A 72 -14.82 -8.52 -10.80
C VAL A 72 -13.65 -9.37 -10.33
N PRO A 73 -12.60 -9.52 -11.16
CA PRO A 73 -11.45 -10.35 -10.83
C PRO A 73 -10.51 -9.63 -9.85
N PHE A 74 -10.14 -10.36 -8.79
CA PHE A 74 -9.06 -10.03 -7.86
C PHE A 74 -7.88 -10.94 -8.18
N CYS A 75 -6.81 -10.39 -8.76
CA CYS A 75 -5.59 -11.11 -9.14
C CYS A 75 -4.55 -10.93 -8.05
N SER A 76 -4.10 -12.03 -7.44
CA SER A 76 -3.22 -12.02 -6.26
C SER A 76 -1.92 -12.76 -6.51
N THR A 77 -0.81 -12.12 -6.15
CA THR A 77 0.55 -12.67 -6.15
C THR A 77 1.45 -11.83 -5.26
N PHE A 78 2.77 -12.03 -5.27
CA PHE A 78 3.70 -11.12 -4.61
C PHE A 78 3.89 -9.83 -5.43
N ALA A 79 4.17 -8.72 -4.73
CA ALA A 79 4.30 -7.42 -5.36
C ALA A 79 5.40 -7.40 -6.44
N MET A 80 6.55 -8.03 -6.17
CA MET A 80 7.64 -8.12 -7.14
C MET A 80 7.21 -8.85 -8.43
N PHE A 81 6.36 -9.86 -8.32
CA PHE A 81 5.94 -10.65 -9.47
C PHE A 81 4.75 -10.02 -10.21
N GLY A 82 3.81 -9.40 -9.48
CA GLY A 82 2.72 -8.64 -10.10
C GLY A 82 3.24 -7.39 -10.79
N ALA A 83 3.82 -6.47 -10.04
CA ALA A 83 4.28 -5.18 -10.56
C ALA A 83 5.51 -5.30 -11.47
N GLY A 84 6.42 -6.25 -11.21
CA GLY A 84 7.63 -6.43 -12.00
C GLY A 84 7.40 -7.34 -13.21
N ARG A 85 7.18 -8.65 -12.98
CA ARG A 85 7.10 -9.67 -14.04
C ARG A 85 5.91 -9.48 -14.98
N ALA A 86 4.74 -9.10 -14.46
CA ALA A 86 3.51 -8.93 -15.24
C ALA A 86 3.20 -7.47 -15.61
N TYR A 87 4.19 -6.57 -15.52
CA TYR A 87 4.00 -5.13 -15.76
C TYR A 87 3.37 -4.82 -17.12
N GLU A 88 3.86 -5.45 -18.18
CA GLU A 88 3.37 -5.22 -19.54
C GLU A 88 1.90 -5.61 -19.67
N GLN A 89 1.49 -6.76 -19.12
CA GLN A 89 0.10 -7.23 -19.15
C GLN A 89 -0.81 -6.33 -18.31
N ILE A 90 -0.36 -5.87 -17.15
CA ILE A 90 -1.10 -4.88 -16.35
C ILE A 90 -1.29 -3.60 -17.16
N ARG A 91 -0.25 -3.11 -17.81
CA ARG A 91 -0.30 -1.88 -18.60
C ARG A 91 -1.19 -2.03 -19.83
N ASN A 92 -0.97 -3.04 -20.65
CA ASN A 92 -1.58 -3.14 -21.98
C ASN A 92 -2.89 -3.93 -21.99
N SER A 93 -2.98 -5.02 -21.20
CA SER A 93 -4.19 -5.85 -21.20
C SER A 93 -5.25 -5.37 -20.20
N ILE A 94 -4.85 -4.63 -19.15
CA ILE A 94 -5.77 -4.19 -18.09
C ILE A 94 -5.97 -2.68 -18.12
N ALA A 95 -4.90 -1.90 -17.97
CA ALA A 95 -5.02 -0.45 -17.77
C ALA A 95 -5.38 0.30 -19.05
N TYR A 96 -4.75 -0.03 -20.20
CA TYR A 96 -5.00 0.63 -21.47
C TYR A 96 -6.48 0.54 -21.90
N PRO A 97 -7.15 -0.63 -21.87
CA PRO A 97 -8.57 -0.76 -22.15
C PRO A 97 -9.47 -0.37 -20.95
N LYS A 98 -8.90 0.02 -19.79
CA LYS A 98 -9.60 0.39 -18.55
C LYS A 98 -10.45 -0.73 -17.98
N PHE A 99 -10.00 -1.97 -18.08
CA PHE A 99 -10.71 -3.13 -17.57
C PHE A 99 -10.78 -3.14 -16.03
N ASN A 100 -11.88 -3.65 -15.51
CA ASN A 100 -12.20 -3.66 -14.09
C ASN A 100 -11.50 -4.82 -13.34
N VAL A 101 -10.18 -4.79 -13.28
CA VAL A 101 -9.34 -5.79 -12.62
C VAL A 101 -8.69 -5.21 -11.37
N LYS A 102 -8.72 -5.96 -10.25
CA LYS A 102 -8.09 -5.62 -8.97
C LYS A 102 -6.81 -6.43 -8.83
N ILE A 103 -5.68 -5.75 -8.92
CA ILE A 103 -4.34 -6.34 -8.78
C ILE A 103 -3.94 -6.19 -7.31
N CYS A 104 -4.07 -7.26 -6.53
CA CYS A 104 -3.87 -7.23 -5.08
C CYS A 104 -2.62 -7.99 -4.70
N CYS A 105 -1.50 -7.28 -4.59
CA CYS A 105 -0.19 -7.87 -4.39
C CYS A 105 0.25 -7.77 -2.93
N SER A 106 0.71 -8.90 -2.39
CA SER A 106 1.27 -8.96 -1.04
C SER A 106 2.80 -9.04 -1.07
N HIS A 107 3.43 -9.07 0.12
CA HIS A 107 4.89 -9.16 0.23
C HIS A 107 5.60 -7.98 -0.46
N ALA A 108 5.10 -6.77 -0.27
CA ALA A 108 5.74 -5.56 -0.75
C ALA A 108 6.70 -4.99 0.31
N GLY A 109 7.74 -4.29 -0.15
CA GLY A 109 8.71 -3.60 0.70
C GLY A 109 9.80 -4.50 1.28
N VAL A 110 10.67 -3.92 2.09
CA VAL A 110 11.82 -4.61 2.70
C VAL A 110 11.42 -5.52 3.87
N SER A 111 10.24 -5.29 4.49
CA SER A 111 9.71 -6.11 5.59
C SER A 111 9.25 -7.52 5.16
N VAL A 112 9.37 -7.86 3.89
CA VAL A 112 9.30 -9.27 3.43
C VAL A 112 10.29 -10.14 4.20
N GLY A 113 11.46 -9.58 4.50
CA GLY A 113 12.38 -10.19 5.45
C GLY A 113 13.30 -11.21 4.79
N GLU A 114 13.22 -12.46 5.24
CA GLU A 114 14.19 -13.53 4.93
C GLU A 114 14.30 -13.86 3.44
N ASP A 115 13.23 -13.68 2.67
CA ASP A 115 13.22 -13.93 1.21
C ASP A 115 14.19 -13.00 0.44
N GLY A 116 14.53 -11.85 1.04
CA GLY A 116 15.58 -10.95 0.56
C GLY A 116 15.21 -10.14 -0.68
N GLY A 117 16.23 -9.45 -1.22
CA GLY A 117 16.07 -8.44 -2.27
C GLY A 117 15.40 -8.90 -3.55
N SER A 118 15.45 -10.19 -3.88
CA SER A 118 14.76 -10.73 -5.07
C SER A 118 13.22 -10.75 -4.94
N HIS A 119 12.70 -10.66 -3.70
CA HIS A 119 11.27 -10.68 -3.39
C HIS A 119 10.77 -9.35 -2.81
N GLN A 120 11.68 -8.51 -2.36
CA GLN A 120 11.37 -7.20 -1.75
C GLN A 120 11.08 -6.17 -2.84
N ALA A 121 9.78 -6.00 -3.18
CA ALA A 121 9.37 -4.96 -4.12
C ALA A 121 9.45 -3.59 -3.44
N ILE A 122 10.43 -2.79 -3.84
CA ILE A 122 10.66 -1.42 -3.37
C ILE A 122 10.36 -0.37 -4.44
N GLU A 123 9.90 -0.80 -5.61
CA GLU A 123 9.59 0.01 -6.79
C GLU A 123 8.16 -0.17 -7.33
N ASP A 124 7.36 -1.01 -6.69
CA ASP A 124 6.02 -1.38 -7.14
C ASP A 124 5.05 -0.20 -7.21
N ILE A 125 5.09 0.72 -6.23
CA ILE A 125 4.28 1.95 -6.26
C ILE A 125 4.70 2.82 -7.45
N ALA A 126 5.99 3.01 -7.67
CA ALA A 126 6.50 3.81 -8.79
C ALA A 126 6.07 3.24 -10.14
N LEU A 127 6.23 1.92 -10.34
CA LEU A 127 5.83 1.23 -11.56
C LEU A 127 4.32 1.34 -11.85
N MET A 128 3.50 1.17 -10.82
CA MET A 128 2.05 1.27 -10.98
C MET A 128 1.58 2.71 -11.13
N ARG A 129 2.25 3.66 -10.45
CA ARG A 129 1.88 5.07 -10.45
C ARG A 129 2.02 5.73 -11.82
N VAL A 130 3.00 5.33 -12.63
CA VAL A 130 3.18 5.88 -13.99
C VAL A 130 2.14 5.37 -14.99
N ILE A 131 1.40 4.31 -14.70
CA ILE A 131 0.37 3.77 -15.60
C ILE A 131 -0.86 4.70 -15.58
N PRO A 132 -1.29 5.24 -16.76
CA PRO A 132 -2.48 6.08 -16.83
C PRO A 132 -3.74 5.37 -16.32
N GLY A 133 -4.55 6.05 -15.51
CA GLY A 133 -5.82 5.54 -15.01
C GLY A 133 -5.73 4.46 -13.92
N MET A 134 -4.53 4.02 -13.52
CA MET A 134 -4.34 3.08 -12.41
C MET A 134 -4.63 3.76 -11.07
N THR A 135 -5.49 3.17 -10.26
CA THR A 135 -5.69 3.56 -8.85
C THR A 135 -4.73 2.77 -7.96
N ILE A 136 -4.13 3.43 -6.94
CA ILE A 136 -3.16 2.78 -6.05
C ILE A 136 -3.56 2.96 -4.60
N ILE A 137 -3.71 1.83 -3.91
CA ILE A 137 -4.13 1.75 -2.51
C ILE A 137 -3.08 0.99 -1.69
N VAL A 138 -2.71 1.55 -0.54
CA VAL A 138 -1.70 0.99 0.38
C VAL A 138 -2.26 1.04 1.80
N PRO A 139 -3.10 0.07 2.21
CA PRO A 139 -3.75 0.10 3.52
C PRO A 139 -2.74 -0.05 4.65
N ALA A 140 -2.96 0.70 5.74
CA ALA A 140 -2.07 0.77 6.89
C ALA A 140 -2.28 -0.38 7.88
N ASP A 141 -3.53 -0.85 8.04
CA ASP A 141 -3.88 -1.90 8.99
C ASP A 141 -4.94 -2.87 8.45
N ALA A 142 -5.35 -3.82 9.27
CA ALA A 142 -6.32 -4.85 8.91
C ALA A 142 -7.73 -4.29 8.65
N LYS A 143 -8.18 -3.29 9.42
CA LYS A 143 -9.49 -2.66 9.22
C LYS A 143 -9.53 -1.93 7.88
N GLU A 144 -8.48 -1.18 7.58
CA GLU A 144 -8.36 -0.45 6.33
C GLU A 144 -8.23 -1.39 5.12
N ALA A 145 -7.45 -2.49 5.24
CA ALA A 145 -7.34 -3.50 4.19
C ALA A 145 -8.70 -4.17 3.87
N ARG A 146 -9.50 -4.45 4.90
CA ARG A 146 -10.85 -4.96 4.70
C ARG A 146 -11.74 -3.94 3.97
N LYS A 147 -11.78 -2.68 4.44
CA LYS A 147 -12.56 -1.61 3.81
C LYS A 147 -12.14 -1.38 2.36
N ALA A 148 -10.82 -1.33 2.11
CA ALA A 148 -10.26 -1.19 0.77
C ALA A 148 -10.70 -2.31 -0.17
N THR A 149 -10.74 -3.56 0.31
CA THR A 149 -11.20 -4.72 -0.48
C THR A 149 -12.65 -4.57 -0.93
N PHE A 150 -13.54 -4.13 -0.05
CA PHE A 150 -14.94 -3.86 -0.39
C PHE A 150 -15.07 -2.66 -1.34
N ALA A 151 -14.41 -1.56 -1.04
CA ALA A 151 -14.43 -0.37 -1.89
C ALA A 151 -13.91 -0.67 -3.31
N LEU A 152 -12.90 -1.52 -3.44
CA LEU A 152 -12.40 -1.95 -4.73
C LEU A 152 -13.39 -2.78 -5.53
N ALA A 153 -14.26 -3.57 -4.89
CA ALA A 153 -15.28 -4.34 -5.59
C ALA A 153 -16.32 -3.44 -6.26
N ASP A 154 -16.63 -2.31 -5.65
CA ASP A 154 -17.57 -1.32 -6.16
C ASP A 154 -16.91 -0.32 -7.14
N PHE A 155 -15.60 -0.11 -7.02
CA PHE A 155 -14.83 0.78 -7.89
C PHE A 155 -14.76 0.22 -9.31
N GLN A 156 -14.99 1.08 -10.31
CA GLN A 156 -14.89 0.71 -11.73
C GLN A 156 -13.54 1.16 -12.30
N GLY A 157 -12.78 0.21 -12.84
CA GLY A 157 -11.48 0.44 -13.45
C GLY A 157 -10.35 -0.35 -12.81
N PRO A 158 -9.13 -0.20 -13.35
CA PRO A 158 -7.95 -0.91 -12.86
C PRO A 158 -7.49 -0.34 -11.53
N ALA A 159 -7.15 -1.22 -10.58
CA ALA A 159 -6.62 -0.81 -9.30
C ALA A 159 -5.52 -1.77 -8.83
N TYR A 160 -4.49 -1.20 -8.23
CA TYR A 160 -3.41 -1.91 -7.54
C TYR A 160 -3.55 -1.70 -6.03
N MET A 161 -3.64 -2.79 -5.27
CA MET A 161 -3.61 -2.77 -3.81
C MET A 161 -2.35 -3.46 -3.30
N ARG A 162 -1.59 -2.70 -2.52
CA ARG A 162 -0.30 -3.11 -1.94
C ARG A 162 -0.49 -3.62 -0.52
N LEU A 163 -0.15 -4.87 -0.25
CA LEU A 163 -0.37 -5.53 1.02
C LEU A 163 0.96 -5.98 1.66
N ALA A 164 1.04 -5.85 2.99
CA ALA A 164 2.20 -6.26 3.76
C ALA A 164 2.14 -7.74 4.19
N ARG A 165 3.31 -8.37 4.29
CA ARG A 165 3.51 -9.68 4.94
C ARG A 165 3.51 -9.54 6.45
N LEU A 166 4.17 -8.50 6.97
CA LEU A 166 4.34 -8.25 8.39
C LEU A 166 3.00 -7.85 9.03
N ALA A 167 2.70 -8.43 10.20
CA ALA A 167 1.54 -8.05 10.98
C ALA A 167 1.78 -6.69 11.67
N THR A 168 0.85 -5.75 11.48
CA THR A 168 0.86 -4.42 12.09
C THR A 168 -0.21 -4.32 13.18
N PRO A 169 -0.06 -3.42 14.18
CA PRO A 169 -1.13 -3.11 15.11
C PRO A 169 -2.40 -2.67 14.37
N VAL A 170 -3.53 -3.17 14.82
CA VAL A 170 -4.84 -2.71 14.36
C VAL A 170 -5.19 -1.43 15.11
N PHE A 171 -5.55 -0.36 14.39
CA PHE A 171 -5.90 0.91 15.02
C PHE A 171 -7.17 0.77 15.86
N GLU A 172 -7.18 1.39 17.04
CA GLU A 172 -8.35 1.37 17.92
C GLU A 172 -9.52 2.09 17.27
N GLU A 173 -9.27 3.29 16.73
CA GLU A 173 -10.25 4.08 16.00
C GLU A 173 -10.61 3.45 14.65
N ASP A 174 -11.87 3.59 14.27
CA ASP A 174 -12.38 3.09 12.99
C ASP A 174 -12.49 4.24 11.99
N TYR A 175 -11.36 4.58 11.35
CA TYR A 175 -11.30 5.65 10.36
C TYR A 175 -12.12 5.30 9.09
N PRO A 176 -12.76 6.31 8.47
CA PRO A 176 -13.43 6.10 7.19
C PRO A 176 -12.44 5.72 6.08
N PHE A 177 -12.91 4.99 5.09
CA PHE A 177 -12.13 4.69 3.89
C PHE A 177 -12.87 5.18 2.65
N GLU A 178 -12.26 6.11 1.95
CA GLU A 178 -12.75 6.65 0.67
C GLU A 178 -11.56 6.77 -0.29
N ILE A 179 -11.67 6.16 -1.47
CA ILE A 179 -10.61 6.20 -2.49
C ILE A 179 -10.33 7.65 -2.88
N GLY A 180 -9.08 8.07 -2.78
CA GLY A 180 -8.66 9.44 -3.10
C GLY A 180 -8.68 10.41 -1.93
N LYS A 181 -9.03 9.94 -0.72
CA LYS A 181 -8.94 10.73 0.52
C LYS A 181 -7.79 10.24 1.40
N ALA A 182 -7.37 11.06 2.36
CA ALA A 182 -6.38 10.72 3.35
C ALA A 182 -6.99 10.88 4.75
N ASN A 183 -6.48 10.11 5.72
CA ASN A 183 -6.93 10.17 7.10
C ASN A 183 -5.90 10.87 7.98
N VAL A 184 -6.30 11.89 8.73
CA VAL A 184 -5.47 12.54 9.75
C VAL A 184 -5.61 11.76 11.03
N LEU A 185 -4.54 11.05 11.42
CA LEU A 185 -4.53 10.18 12.59
C LEU A 185 -4.04 10.93 13.84
N ARG A 186 -3.25 11.96 13.65
CA ARG A 186 -2.74 12.82 14.71
C ARG A 186 -2.61 14.26 14.20
N GLU A 187 -3.05 15.21 15.01
CA GLU A 187 -2.84 16.64 14.78
C GLU A 187 -1.54 17.09 15.45
N GLY A 188 -0.82 17.99 14.78
CA GLY A 188 0.38 18.66 15.25
C GLY A 188 0.65 19.92 14.43
N LYS A 189 1.72 20.63 14.72
CA LYS A 189 2.03 21.94 14.10
C LYS A 189 3.46 22.04 13.57
N ASP A 190 4.38 21.21 14.07
CA ASP A 190 5.81 21.39 13.81
C ASP A 190 6.25 20.72 12.50
N ALA A 191 5.61 19.60 12.11
CA ALA A 191 5.75 18.98 10.80
C ALA A 191 4.47 18.24 10.38
N ALA A 192 4.25 18.12 9.06
CA ALA A 192 3.28 17.23 8.44
C ALA A 192 3.98 15.96 7.94
N VAL A 193 3.65 14.81 8.54
CA VAL A 193 4.23 13.51 8.19
C VAL A 193 3.18 12.71 7.41
N PHE A 194 3.41 12.52 6.12
CA PHE A 194 2.58 11.72 5.24
C PHE A 194 3.17 10.30 5.15
N ALA A 195 2.42 9.30 5.55
CA ALA A 195 2.85 7.91 5.54
C ALA A 195 1.84 7.01 4.86
N CYS A 196 2.26 5.84 4.39
CA CYS A 196 1.38 4.82 3.83
C CYS A 196 1.75 3.41 4.30
N GLY A 197 0.79 2.49 4.27
CA GLY A 197 0.99 1.12 4.67
C GLY A 197 1.51 0.98 6.11
N LEU A 198 2.38 0.01 6.34
CA LEU A 198 2.91 -0.25 7.68
C LEU A 198 3.70 0.93 8.28
N MET A 199 4.21 1.85 7.44
CA MET A 199 4.94 3.03 7.92
C MET A 199 4.06 4.04 8.64
N VAL A 200 2.75 3.95 8.53
CA VAL A 200 1.81 4.79 9.31
C VAL A 200 1.95 4.49 10.80
N ASN A 201 2.06 3.22 11.19
CA ASN A 201 2.29 2.84 12.58
C ASN A 201 3.65 3.36 13.09
N GLU A 202 4.71 3.20 12.29
CA GLU A 202 6.04 3.70 12.67
C GLU A 202 6.05 5.22 12.82
N ALA A 203 5.32 5.95 11.97
CA ALA A 203 5.16 7.40 12.08
C ALA A 203 4.38 7.82 13.34
N LEU A 204 3.34 7.06 13.73
CA LEU A 204 2.60 7.32 14.97
C LEU A 204 3.46 7.06 16.22
N GLU A 205 4.25 6.00 16.22
CA GLU A 205 5.19 5.74 17.32
C GLU A 205 6.31 6.80 17.37
N ALA A 206 6.84 7.23 16.21
CA ALA A 206 7.78 8.34 16.13
C ALA A 206 7.17 9.65 16.69
N ALA A 207 5.90 9.90 16.40
CA ALA A 207 5.18 11.08 16.94
C ALA A 207 5.08 11.06 18.46
N LYS A 208 4.92 9.88 19.09
CA LYS A 208 4.93 9.76 20.56
C LYS A 208 6.31 10.08 21.14
N LEU A 209 7.38 9.61 20.49
CA LEU A 209 8.76 9.89 20.90
C LEU A 209 9.07 11.40 20.81
N LEU A 210 8.69 12.04 19.71
CA LEU A 210 8.89 13.46 19.48
C LEU A 210 8.07 14.34 20.45
N ALA A 211 6.84 13.94 20.76
CA ALA A 211 5.99 14.66 21.72
C ALA A 211 6.61 14.69 23.14
N ALA A 212 7.32 13.62 23.54
CA ALA A 212 8.06 13.60 24.79
C ALA A 212 9.19 14.64 24.85
N GLU A 213 9.63 15.14 23.69
CA GLU A 213 10.62 16.21 23.53
C GLU A 213 9.97 17.58 23.22
N GLY A 214 8.63 17.66 23.24
CA GLY A 214 7.89 18.90 22.97
C GLY A 214 7.69 19.22 21.49
N ILE A 215 7.92 18.26 20.60
CA ILE A 215 7.73 18.39 19.14
C ILE A 215 6.41 17.70 18.74
N GLU A 216 5.47 18.50 18.24
CA GLU A 216 4.12 18.04 17.88
C GLU A 216 3.94 17.93 16.37
N ILE A 217 3.99 16.71 15.83
CA ILE A 217 3.82 16.44 14.41
C ILE A 217 2.41 15.97 14.06
N SER A 218 1.90 16.39 12.90
CA SER A 218 0.72 15.80 12.29
C SER A 218 1.11 14.49 11.61
N VAL A 219 0.32 13.41 11.78
CA VAL A 219 0.50 12.14 11.06
C VAL A 219 -0.71 11.90 10.17
N ILE A 220 -0.46 11.83 8.88
CA ILE A 220 -1.48 11.69 7.83
C ILE A 220 -1.28 10.33 7.14
N ASN A 221 -2.28 9.47 7.22
CA ASN A 221 -2.32 8.22 6.48
C ASN A 221 -2.80 8.47 5.05
N VAL A 222 -1.89 8.32 4.08
CA VAL A 222 -2.18 8.41 2.64
C VAL A 222 -2.41 7.00 2.10
N HIS A 223 -3.54 6.40 2.46
CA HIS A 223 -3.89 5.05 2.00
C HIS A 223 -4.20 4.96 0.50
N THR A 224 -4.50 6.08 -0.15
CA THR A 224 -4.64 6.18 -1.61
C THR A 224 -3.58 7.10 -2.18
N ILE A 225 -2.59 6.52 -2.88
CA ILE A 225 -1.47 7.29 -3.47
C ILE A 225 -1.87 7.88 -4.83
N LYS A 226 -2.77 7.20 -5.53
CA LYS A 226 -3.31 7.68 -6.82
C LYS A 226 -4.79 7.29 -6.97
N PRO A 227 -5.71 8.24 -7.11
CA PRO A 227 -5.48 9.69 -6.98
C PRO A 227 -5.09 10.07 -5.55
N ILE A 228 -4.17 11.03 -5.39
CA ILE A 228 -3.79 11.53 -4.08
C ILE A 228 -4.77 12.61 -3.58
N ASP A 229 -4.99 12.71 -2.29
CA ASP A 229 -5.74 13.81 -1.66
C ASP A 229 -4.93 15.10 -1.65
N ALA A 230 -4.96 15.81 -2.77
CA ALA A 230 -4.20 17.04 -2.97
C ALA A 230 -4.63 18.17 -2.01
N GLU A 231 -5.90 18.19 -1.60
CA GLU A 231 -6.43 19.17 -0.65
C GLU A 231 -5.83 18.95 0.74
N CYS A 232 -5.86 17.72 1.23
CA CYS A 232 -5.26 17.35 2.51
C CYS A 232 -3.75 17.61 2.52
N VAL A 233 -3.04 17.21 1.46
CA VAL A 233 -1.59 17.42 1.32
C VAL A 233 -1.25 18.92 1.39
N THR A 234 -1.94 19.75 0.61
CA THR A 234 -1.71 21.19 0.58
C THR A 234 -1.98 21.83 1.94
N LYS A 235 -3.14 21.52 2.54
CA LYS A 235 -3.56 22.04 3.84
C LYS A 235 -2.52 21.80 4.94
N TYR A 236 -2.01 20.57 5.05
CA TYR A 236 -1.06 20.23 6.11
C TYR A 236 0.36 20.72 5.82
N ALA A 237 0.75 20.83 4.56
CA ALA A 237 2.02 21.44 4.16
C ALA A 237 2.03 22.95 4.50
N GLU A 238 0.96 23.66 4.21
CA GLU A 238 0.81 25.10 4.59
C GLU A 238 0.76 25.30 6.11
N LYS A 239 0.02 24.43 6.82
CA LYS A 239 -0.10 24.50 8.27
C LYS A 239 1.24 24.34 8.99
N CYS A 240 2.06 23.41 8.56
CA CYS A 240 3.27 22.99 9.29
C CYS A 240 4.56 23.60 8.73
N GLY A 241 4.63 23.95 7.44
CA GLY A 241 5.83 24.45 6.78
C GLY A 241 6.97 23.44 6.61
N ASN A 242 6.94 22.33 7.35
CA ASN A 242 7.86 21.21 7.25
C ASN A 242 7.08 19.96 6.83
N VAL A 243 7.46 19.33 5.74
CA VAL A 243 6.82 18.14 5.17
C VAL A 243 7.79 16.97 5.16
N VAL A 244 7.36 15.85 5.69
CA VAL A 244 8.11 14.60 5.66
C VAL A 244 7.22 13.49 5.09
N THR A 245 7.75 12.67 4.18
CA THR A 245 7.06 11.46 3.72
C THR A 245 7.77 10.22 4.25
N VAL A 246 6.99 9.18 4.60
CA VAL A 246 7.53 7.92 5.15
C VAL A 246 6.90 6.75 4.40
N GLU A 247 7.73 5.98 3.72
CA GLU A 247 7.30 4.86 2.90
C GLU A 247 8.29 3.70 2.94
N GLU A 248 7.81 2.49 2.98
CA GLU A 248 8.61 1.27 2.82
C GLU A 248 8.78 0.94 1.32
N HIS A 249 9.38 1.87 0.61
CA HIS A 249 9.55 1.89 -0.84
C HIS A 249 10.77 2.74 -1.18
N SER A 250 11.28 2.67 -2.40
CA SER A 250 12.27 3.61 -2.90
C SER A 250 11.77 5.05 -2.72
N VAL A 251 12.66 5.95 -2.33
CA VAL A 251 12.36 7.39 -2.28
C VAL A 251 12.12 7.99 -3.68
N ILE A 252 12.35 7.19 -4.73
CA ILE A 252 12.17 7.56 -6.14
C ILE A 252 10.84 7.00 -6.64
N GLY A 253 9.94 7.87 -7.09
CA GLY A 253 8.68 7.50 -7.76
C GLY A 253 7.50 7.11 -6.86
N GLY A 254 7.72 6.95 -5.54
CA GLY A 254 6.71 6.51 -4.57
C GLY A 254 5.80 7.61 -4.02
N LEU A 255 5.42 7.45 -2.73
CA LEU A 255 4.61 8.43 -1.99
C LEU A 255 5.27 9.80 -1.93
N GLY A 256 6.59 9.85 -1.67
CA GLY A 256 7.31 11.10 -1.57
C GLY A 256 7.19 11.95 -2.83
N ASP A 257 7.29 11.34 -4.02
CA ASP A 257 7.11 12.05 -5.28
C ASP A 257 5.65 12.42 -5.54
N ALA A 258 4.69 11.59 -5.12
CA ALA A 258 3.27 11.93 -5.23
C ALA A 258 2.90 13.18 -4.40
N VAL A 259 3.44 13.30 -3.20
CA VAL A 259 3.28 14.48 -2.34
C VAL A 259 4.01 15.69 -2.94
N ALA A 260 5.24 15.52 -3.39
CA ALA A 260 6.03 16.59 -4.01
C ALA A 260 5.35 17.17 -5.26
N ASP A 261 4.77 16.32 -6.13
CA ASP A 261 4.03 16.75 -7.33
C ASP A 261 2.84 17.66 -6.99
N VAL A 262 2.17 17.43 -5.84
CA VAL A 262 1.07 18.29 -5.38
C VAL A 262 1.58 19.65 -4.93
N LEU A 263 2.72 19.68 -4.23
CA LEU A 263 3.23 20.90 -3.57
C LEU A 263 4.05 21.78 -4.49
N MET A 264 4.66 21.21 -5.54
CA MET A 264 5.57 21.93 -6.43
C MET A 264 4.88 23.14 -7.07
N GLY A 265 5.48 24.31 -6.87
CA GLY A 265 4.95 25.59 -7.36
C GLY A 265 3.71 26.14 -6.66
N LYS A 266 3.22 25.46 -5.60
CA LYS A 266 2.03 25.88 -4.83
C LYS A 266 2.36 26.24 -3.39
N VAL A 267 3.19 25.42 -2.72
CA VAL A 267 3.53 25.61 -1.30
C VAL A 267 5.03 25.68 -1.12
N CYS A 268 5.50 26.71 -0.42
CA CYS A 268 6.90 26.82 0.00
C CYS A 268 7.06 26.13 1.34
N CYS A 269 7.73 24.98 1.36
CA CYS A 269 7.98 24.19 2.56
C CYS A 269 9.35 23.51 2.51
N LYS A 270 9.89 23.16 3.68
CA LYS A 270 10.98 22.18 3.72
C LYS A 270 10.39 20.80 3.42
N PHE A 271 11.10 20.00 2.64
CA PHE A 271 10.60 18.68 2.20
C PHE A 271 11.65 17.60 2.37
N ARG A 272 11.32 16.52 3.05
CA ARG A 272 12.19 15.37 3.23
C ARG A 272 11.44 14.06 2.96
N LYS A 273 12.07 13.15 2.21
CA LYS A 273 11.60 11.78 2.01
C LYS A 273 12.34 10.83 2.95
N ILE A 274 11.61 9.92 3.59
CA ILE A 274 12.14 8.79 4.35
C ILE A 274 11.64 7.51 3.68
N GLY A 275 12.56 6.70 3.21
CA GLY A 275 12.30 5.46 2.48
C GLY A 275 13.63 4.75 2.20
N VAL A 276 13.63 3.84 1.23
CA VAL A 276 14.83 3.14 0.76
C VAL A 276 15.59 4.04 -0.22
N ASN A 277 16.84 4.35 0.11
CA ASN A 277 17.67 5.31 -0.62
C ASN A 277 18.48 4.64 -1.74
N ASP A 278 17.86 4.43 -2.91
CA ASP A 278 18.50 3.94 -4.14
C ASP A 278 19.44 2.73 -3.92
N GLN A 279 18.95 1.73 -3.21
CA GLN A 279 19.67 0.50 -2.91
C GLN A 279 18.71 -0.70 -2.89
N PHE A 280 19.20 -1.88 -3.27
CA PHE A 280 18.42 -3.10 -3.19
C PHE A 280 18.15 -3.52 -1.75
N GLY A 281 17.13 -4.36 -1.55
CA GLY A 281 16.88 -5.01 -0.28
C GLY A 281 17.89 -6.11 0.04
N GLN A 282 17.80 -6.66 1.25
CA GLN A 282 18.64 -7.75 1.73
C GLN A 282 17.86 -8.72 2.62
N SER A 283 18.37 -9.94 2.75
CA SER A 283 17.79 -10.96 3.63
C SER A 283 18.04 -10.64 5.10
N GLY A 284 17.07 -10.88 5.94
CA GLY A 284 17.15 -10.68 7.38
C GLY A 284 15.77 -10.83 8.03
N LYS A 285 15.69 -10.78 9.35
CA LYS A 285 14.39 -10.68 10.03
C LYS A 285 13.77 -9.32 9.70
N ALA A 286 12.46 -9.27 9.47
CA ALA A 286 11.77 -8.05 9.06
C ALA A 286 12.11 -6.81 9.92
N ALA A 287 12.16 -6.96 11.25
CA ALA A 287 12.51 -5.87 12.15
C ALA A 287 13.96 -5.38 12.00
N ASP A 288 14.90 -6.31 11.78
CA ASP A 288 16.31 -5.98 11.60
C ASP A 288 16.52 -5.28 10.26
N VAL A 289 15.82 -5.74 9.21
CA VAL A 289 15.86 -5.11 7.89
C VAL A 289 15.25 -3.71 7.93
N LEU A 290 14.08 -3.50 8.57
CA LEU A 290 13.52 -2.16 8.76
C LEU A 290 14.50 -1.22 9.46
N ARG A 291 15.22 -1.71 10.48
CA ARG A 291 16.24 -0.95 11.20
C ARG A 291 17.43 -0.61 10.30
N GLU A 292 17.89 -1.54 9.49
CA GLU A 292 19.02 -1.31 8.55
C GLU A 292 18.71 -0.17 7.56
N TYR A 293 17.46 -0.12 7.07
CA TYR A 293 17.03 0.95 6.16
C TYR A 293 16.59 2.23 6.87
N GLY A 294 16.67 2.29 8.20
CA GLY A 294 16.30 3.47 8.98
C GLY A 294 14.81 3.75 8.98
N LEU A 295 13.99 2.69 8.98
CA LEU A 295 12.52 2.74 8.90
C LEU A 295 11.84 2.34 10.21
N THR A 296 12.56 2.27 11.32
CA THR A 296 11.97 2.10 12.66
C THR A 296 11.58 3.44 13.28
N ALA A 297 10.62 3.43 14.18
CA ALA A 297 10.04 4.64 14.78
C ALA A 297 11.08 5.59 15.41
N ASP A 298 12.07 5.03 16.14
CA ASP A 298 13.16 5.79 16.74
C ASP A 298 14.03 6.49 15.69
N GLN A 299 14.36 5.80 14.59
CA GLN A 299 15.16 6.36 13.49
C GLN A 299 14.35 7.39 12.67
N ILE A 300 13.05 7.14 12.46
CA ILE A 300 12.14 8.09 11.81
C ILE A 300 12.04 9.37 12.64
N ALA A 301 11.89 9.25 13.98
CA ALA A 301 11.85 10.42 14.86
C ALA A 301 13.11 11.30 14.74
N VAL A 302 14.31 10.67 14.71
CA VAL A 302 15.57 11.41 14.51
C VAL A 302 15.57 12.12 13.15
N LYS A 303 15.20 11.42 12.07
CA LYS A 303 15.18 12.01 10.71
C LYS A 303 14.15 13.15 10.59
N ILE A 304 13.01 13.05 11.26
CA ILE A 304 12.02 14.15 11.31
C ILE A 304 12.61 15.37 12.04
N LYS A 305 13.24 15.15 13.20
CA LYS A 305 13.88 16.19 13.98
C LYS A 305 14.95 16.96 13.21
N GLU A 306 15.76 16.24 12.41
CA GLU A 306 16.76 16.82 11.51
C GLU A 306 16.15 17.65 10.35
N ALA A 307 14.87 17.45 10.04
CA ALA A 307 14.16 18.15 8.97
C ALA A 307 13.48 19.44 9.44
N LEU A 308 13.32 19.65 10.76
CA LEU A 308 12.75 20.87 11.37
C LEU A 308 13.74 22.02 11.37
#